data_bb726c9b038c7a9927ddb6f0cb4cbef7
#
_entry.id   bb726c9b038c7a9927ddb6f0cb4cbef7
#
_cell.length_a   1.000
_cell.length_b   1.000
_cell.length_c   1.000
_cell.angle_alpha   90.00
_cell.angle_beta   90.00
_cell.angle_gamma   90.00
#
_symmetry.space_group_name_H-M   'P 1'
#
loop_
_entity.id
_entity.type
_entity.pdbx_description
1 polymer ?
#
loop_
_entity_poly.entity_id
_entity_poly.type
_entity_poly.pdbx_seq_one_letter_code
_entity_poly.pdbx_strand_id
1 'polypeptide(L)'
;MGITRRAAIAAVSLLSAVSLAACGGSASNSSTGAATGSASAGASGGAGKATGKVTVLAAASLQKAFEEIEKTVEKDNPGLDVTFDFQGSQDLVASLAGGDSADVLATANNSTMKTAAEQKLVGDQTEFATNVLTLIVPKGNPKKITGLDSSLDGANLVICAPEVPCGEATQKLSSALGVTLNPASEEQKVTDVRGKVESGEADAGIVYTTDAAAAKDKADKIDIPDGGVVNHYPIAQTASP
;
A
#
# COMPACT_ATOMS: atom_id res chain seq x y z
N MET A 1 34.41 27.95 33.77
CA MET A 1 33.39 29.02 33.77
C MET A 1 32.16 28.49 33.14
N GLY A 2 31.15 27.98 33.70
CA GLY A 2 30.38 28.01 34.92
C GLY A 2 29.35 29.12 34.88
N ILE A 3 28.11 28.83 34.44
CA ILE A 3 26.91 29.50 34.96
C ILE A 3 25.72 28.57 34.79
N THR A 4 25.33 27.97 35.88
CA THR A 4 24.03 27.36 36.18
C THR A 4 23.01 28.46 36.48
N ARG A 5 21.79 28.38 35.96
CA ARG A 5 20.61 29.03 36.58
C ARG A 5 19.41 28.09 36.59
N ARG A 6 19.05 27.71 37.83
CA ARG A 6 17.79 27.08 38.27
C ARG A 6 16.80 28.20 38.59
N ALA A 7 15.51 28.02 38.32
CA ALA A 7 14.36 28.49 39.09
C ALA A 7 13.10 27.89 38.45
N ALA A 8 12.38 27.00 39.08
CA ALA A 8 11.50 27.04 40.26
C ALA A 8 10.06 27.45 39.88
N ILE A 9 9.19 26.42 39.83
CA ILE A 9 7.92 26.17 40.57
C ILE A 9 6.89 27.34 40.59
N ALA A 10 5.68 27.09 40.10
CA ALA A 10 4.45 27.50 40.75
C ALA A 10 3.28 26.56 40.37
N ALA A 11 2.85 25.79 41.32
CA ALA A 11 1.58 25.09 41.33
C ALA A 11 0.45 26.06 41.74
N VAL A 12 -0.68 25.99 41.05
CA VAL A 12 -1.93 26.61 41.56
C VAL A 12 -3.03 25.55 41.38
N SER A 13 -3.43 25.00 42.52
CA SER A 13 -4.64 24.19 42.73
C SER A 13 -5.82 25.12 42.99
N LEU A 14 -6.95 24.89 42.33
CA LEU A 14 -8.24 25.41 42.82
C LEU A 14 -9.34 24.36 42.62
N LEU A 15 -9.81 23.87 43.75
CA LEU A 15 -11.06 23.09 43.95
C LEU A 15 -12.27 24.06 43.92
N SER A 16 -13.39 23.61 43.40
CA SER A 16 -14.77 23.93 43.84
C SER A 16 -15.70 23.00 43.09
N ALA A 17 -16.30 21.97 43.65
CA ALA A 17 -17.42 21.82 44.57
C ALA A 17 -18.79 22.05 43.94
N VAL A 18 -19.49 20.96 43.66
CA VAL A 18 -20.84 20.48 44.07
C VAL A 18 -22.06 21.40 43.83
N SER A 19 -23.05 20.87 43.12
CA SER A 19 -24.47 20.97 43.57
C SER A 19 -25.31 19.84 42.95
N LEU A 20 -25.82 18.98 43.83
CA LEU A 20 -26.97 18.08 43.61
C LEU A 20 -28.26 18.91 43.65
N ALA A 21 -29.21 18.59 42.78
CA ALA A 21 -30.63 18.87 43.03
C ALA A 21 -31.47 17.68 42.58
N ALA A 22 -32.01 17.00 43.55
CA ALA A 22 -33.06 15.96 43.45
C ALA A 22 -34.41 16.59 43.70
N CYS A 23 -35.43 16.14 42.96
CA CYS A 23 -36.88 16.08 43.30
C CYS A 23 -37.53 15.33 42.15
N GLY A 24 -38.19 14.22 42.24
CA GLY A 24 -39.19 13.76 43.21
C GLY A 24 -40.56 13.83 42.56
N GLY A 25 -41.19 12.69 42.29
CA GLY A 25 -42.57 12.66 41.81
C GLY A 25 -43.03 11.27 41.33
N SER A 26 -43.53 10.47 42.24
CA SER A 26 -44.25 9.21 41.98
C SER A 26 -45.65 9.48 41.42
N ALA A 27 -46.07 8.69 40.46
CA ALA A 27 -47.47 8.27 40.36
C ALA A 27 -47.58 6.97 39.55
N SER A 28 -48.08 5.97 40.21
CA SER A 28 -48.49 4.65 39.69
C SER A 28 -49.66 4.78 38.74
N ASN A 29 -49.69 4.06 37.65
CA ASN A 29 -50.95 3.42 37.22
C ASN A 29 -50.68 2.18 36.36
N SER A 30 -51.25 1.09 36.81
CA SER A 30 -51.27 -0.21 36.14
C SER A 30 -52.25 -0.19 34.96
N SER A 31 -51.88 -0.71 33.82
CA SER A 31 -52.80 -1.45 32.95
C SER A 31 -52.02 -2.32 31.94
N THR A 32 -52.38 -3.56 31.98
CA THR A 32 -52.16 -4.70 31.11
C THR A 32 -52.43 -4.36 29.64
N GLY A 33 -51.47 -4.75 28.72
CA GLY A 33 -51.76 -4.70 27.30
C GLY A 33 -50.59 -5.23 26.44
N ALA A 34 -50.73 -6.49 26.02
CA ALA A 34 -50.28 -7.13 24.78
C ALA A 34 -48.87 -6.82 24.23
N ALA A 35 -48.10 -7.88 24.21
CA ALA A 35 -46.88 -8.02 23.39
C ALA A 35 -47.17 -7.79 21.90
N THR A 36 -46.58 -6.77 21.34
CA THR A 36 -46.28 -6.71 19.90
C THR A 36 -44.80 -6.58 19.73
N GLY A 37 -44.22 -7.64 19.18
CA GLY A 37 -42.81 -7.66 18.81
C GLY A 37 -42.49 -6.55 17.82
N SER A 38 -41.75 -5.57 18.27
CA SER A 38 -41.02 -4.66 17.34
C SER A 38 -39.87 -5.46 16.72
N ALA A 39 -40.15 -5.99 15.53
CA ALA A 39 -39.12 -6.38 14.62
C ALA A 39 -38.28 -5.10 14.35
N SER A 40 -37.08 -5.11 14.88
CA SER A 40 -36.04 -4.16 14.45
C SER A 40 -35.84 -4.42 12.96
N ALA A 41 -36.50 -3.61 12.13
CA ALA A 41 -36.19 -3.54 10.71
C ALA A 41 -34.74 -3.09 10.62
N GLY A 42 -33.87 -4.05 10.29
CA GLY A 42 -32.53 -3.74 9.85
C GLY A 42 -32.65 -2.71 8.73
N ALA A 43 -32.17 -1.52 8.99
CA ALA A 43 -31.98 -0.53 7.97
C ALA A 43 -30.99 -1.11 6.95
N SER A 44 -31.55 -1.75 5.93
CA SER A 44 -30.87 -1.94 4.64
C SER A 44 -30.77 -0.55 4.06
N GLY A 45 -29.80 0.21 4.54
CA GLY A 45 -29.38 1.45 3.94
C GLY A 45 -28.86 1.11 2.56
N GLY A 46 -29.64 1.36 1.53
CA GLY A 46 -29.11 1.44 0.18
C GLY A 46 -27.95 2.43 0.24
N ALA A 47 -26.74 1.93 0.10
CA ALA A 47 -25.57 2.78 0.02
C ALA A 47 -25.80 3.76 -1.12
N GLY A 48 -26.01 5.04 -0.78
CA GLY A 48 -26.02 6.12 -1.77
C GLY A 48 -24.73 6.04 -2.58
N LYS A 49 -24.82 6.43 -3.85
CA LYS A 49 -23.59 6.47 -4.69
C LYS A 49 -22.55 7.36 -4.02
N ALA A 50 -21.31 6.91 -4.00
CA ALA A 50 -20.20 7.71 -3.46
C ALA A 50 -19.97 8.95 -4.33
N THR A 51 -19.61 10.06 -3.71
CA THR A 51 -19.32 11.33 -4.39
C THR A 51 -18.11 11.98 -3.71
N GLY A 52 -17.43 12.88 -4.43
CA GLY A 52 -16.27 13.61 -3.92
C GLY A 52 -14.98 13.15 -4.57
N LYS A 53 -13.85 13.63 -4.06
CA LYS A 53 -12.52 13.26 -4.53
C LYS A 53 -11.88 12.26 -3.57
N VAL A 54 -11.21 11.26 -4.11
CA VAL A 54 -10.38 10.30 -3.36
C VAL A 54 -8.99 10.29 -3.96
N THR A 55 -7.98 10.58 -3.13
CA THR A 55 -6.57 10.53 -3.51
C THR A 55 -5.94 9.25 -2.97
N VAL A 56 -5.37 8.46 -3.84
CA VAL A 56 -4.78 7.16 -3.53
C VAL A 56 -3.29 7.17 -3.82
N LEU A 57 -2.47 6.94 -2.81
CA LEU A 57 -1.06 6.64 -2.95
C LEU A 57 -0.91 5.14 -3.12
N ALA A 58 -0.46 4.67 -4.27
CA ALA A 58 -0.40 3.26 -4.59
C ALA A 58 0.98 2.83 -5.12
N ALA A 59 1.44 1.66 -4.70
CA ALA A 59 2.65 1.08 -5.24
C ALA A 59 2.62 1.00 -6.77
N ALA A 60 3.73 1.33 -7.44
CA ALA A 60 3.83 1.39 -8.89
C ALA A 60 3.38 0.10 -9.61
N SER A 61 3.56 -1.07 -8.98
CA SER A 61 3.09 -2.36 -9.50
C SER A 61 1.57 -2.50 -9.56
N LEU A 62 0.80 -1.65 -8.87
CA LEU A 62 -0.66 -1.64 -8.85
C LEU A 62 -1.25 -0.79 -9.98
N GLN A 63 -0.45 0.02 -10.66
CA GLN A 63 -0.92 1.05 -11.59
C GLN A 63 -1.98 0.52 -12.56
N LYS A 64 -1.65 -0.49 -13.35
CA LYS A 64 -2.56 -0.99 -14.38
C LYS A 64 -3.87 -1.53 -13.79
N ALA A 65 -3.79 -2.27 -12.68
CA ALA A 65 -4.98 -2.84 -12.04
C ALA A 65 -5.87 -1.74 -11.44
N PHE A 66 -5.27 -0.74 -10.80
CA PHE A 66 -6.01 0.35 -10.17
C PHE A 66 -6.65 1.29 -11.19
N GLU A 67 -5.97 1.59 -12.31
CA GLU A 67 -6.56 2.34 -13.43
C GLU A 67 -7.76 1.60 -14.10
N GLU A 68 -7.79 0.27 -14.05
CA GLU A 68 -8.94 -0.52 -14.51
C GLU A 68 -10.08 -0.52 -13.47
N ILE A 69 -9.75 -0.58 -12.19
CA ILE A 69 -10.71 -0.50 -11.08
C ILE A 69 -11.37 0.89 -11.04
N GLU A 70 -10.59 1.97 -11.18
CA GLU A 70 -11.05 3.35 -11.26
C GLU A 70 -12.21 3.50 -12.24
N LYS A 71 -12.03 3.06 -13.49
CA LYS A 71 -13.06 3.13 -14.54
C LYS A 71 -14.38 2.48 -14.14
N THR A 72 -14.30 1.39 -13.37
CA THR A 72 -15.49 0.68 -12.89
C THR A 72 -16.12 1.43 -11.72
N VAL A 73 -15.30 1.87 -10.76
CA VAL A 73 -15.75 2.56 -9.55
C VAL A 73 -16.41 3.90 -9.89
N GLU A 74 -15.81 4.70 -10.79
CA GLU A 74 -16.36 5.98 -11.21
C GLU A 74 -17.61 5.81 -12.09
N LYS A 75 -17.65 4.81 -12.96
CA LYS A 75 -18.85 4.47 -13.73
C LYS A 75 -20.03 4.13 -12.81
N ASP A 76 -19.77 3.39 -11.75
CA ASP A 76 -20.81 3.01 -10.78
C ASP A 76 -21.17 4.17 -9.84
N ASN A 77 -20.26 5.14 -9.67
CA ASN A 77 -20.39 6.32 -8.81
C ASN A 77 -20.06 7.60 -9.59
N PRO A 78 -20.94 8.12 -10.46
CA PRO A 78 -20.64 9.24 -11.37
C PRO A 78 -20.25 10.57 -10.70
N GLY A 79 -20.38 10.67 -9.38
CA GLY A 79 -19.97 11.84 -8.60
C GLY A 79 -18.64 11.65 -7.87
N LEU A 80 -17.98 10.51 -8.04
CA LEU A 80 -16.69 10.19 -7.45
C LEU A 80 -15.57 10.47 -8.46
N ASP A 81 -14.49 11.11 -8.00
CA ASP A 81 -13.25 11.39 -8.74
C ASP A 81 -12.11 10.71 -7.99
N VAL A 82 -11.51 9.68 -8.57
CA VAL A 82 -10.38 8.96 -7.96
C VAL A 82 -9.09 9.38 -8.64
N THR A 83 -8.11 9.81 -7.86
CA THR A 83 -6.81 10.21 -8.38
C THR A 83 -5.71 9.36 -7.74
N PHE A 84 -4.68 9.03 -8.51
CA PHE A 84 -3.57 8.20 -8.05
C PHE A 84 -2.24 8.93 -8.12
N ASP A 85 -1.36 8.64 -7.14
CA ASP A 85 0.08 8.78 -7.27
C ASP A 85 0.72 7.39 -7.20
N PHE A 86 1.42 6.99 -8.28
CA PHE A 86 2.07 5.68 -8.41
C PHE A 86 3.59 5.81 -8.28
N GLN A 87 4.11 5.43 -7.13
CA GLN A 87 5.54 5.51 -6.79
C GLN A 87 6.05 4.19 -6.18
N GLY A 88 7.34 4.16 -5.82
CA GLY A 88 7.86 3.16 -4.89
C GLY A 88 7.13 3.28 -3.54
N SER A 89 6.80 2.16 -2.91
CA SER A 89 6.02 2.20 -1.65
C SER A 89 6.74 3.00 -0.55
N GLN A 90 8.07 2.97 -0.50
CA GLN A 90 8.87 3.75 0.44
C GLN A 90 8.75 5.27 0.20
N ASP A 91 8.67 5.70 -1.07
CA ASP A 91 8.53 7.11 -1.43
C ASP A 91 7.15 7.63 -1.03
N LEU A 92 6.09 6.82 -1.24
CA LEU A 92 4.73 7.14 -0.81
C LEU A 92 4.63 7.34 0.71
N VAL A 93 5.30 6.47 1.49
CA VAL A 93 5.37 6.63 2.95
C VAL A 93 6.17 7.87 3.34
N ALA A 94 7.27 8.16 2.63
CA ALA A 94 8.05 9.37 2.86
C ALA A 94 7.26 10.64 2.54
N SER A 95 6.47 10.64 1.45
CA SER A 95 5.57 11.74 1.10
C SER A 95 4.53 12.00 2.20
N LEU A 96 3.85 10.96 2.68
CA LEU A 96 2.91 11.09 3.80
C LEU A 96 3.59 11.62 5.08
N ALA A 97 4.79 11.12 5.39
CA ALA A 97 5.57 11.60 6.53
C ALA A 97 6.02 13.06 6.35
N GLY A 98 6.20 13.51 5.10
CA GLY A 98 6.49 14.88 4.72
C GLY A 98 5.29 15.82 4.77
N GLY A 99 4.07 15.28 4.98
CA GLY A 99 2.84 16.08 5.10
C GLY A 99 1.98 16.11 3.84
N ASP A 100 2.26 15.27 2.84
CA ASP A 100 1.36 15.12 1.69
C ASP A 100 0.03 14.52 2.15
N SER A 101 -1.07 14.99 1.56
CA SER A 101 -2.41 14.53 1.91
C SER A 101 -2.91 13.49 0.93
N ALA A 102 -3.43 12.38 1.45
CA ALA A 102 -4.11 11.35 0.69
C ALA A 102 -5.15 10.64 1.56
N ASP A 103 -6.10 9.96 0.95
CA ASP A 103 -7.16 9.24 1.65
C ASP A 103 -6.78 7.76 1.87
N VAL A 104 -6.00 7.19 0.95
CA VAL A 104 -5.65 5.77 0.94
C VAL A 104 -4.18 5.57 0.62
N LEU A 105 -3.53 4.65 1.32
CA LEU A 105 -2.21 4.11 1.02
C LEU A 105 -2.31 2.62 0.69
N ALA A 106 -1.75 2.20 -0.46
CA ALA A 106 -1.62 0.79 -0.85
C ALA A 106 -0.15 0.47 -1.18
N THR A 107 0.47 -0.43 -0.41
CA THR A 107 1.89 -0.78 -0.57
C THR A 107 2.09 -2.17 -1.16
N ALA A 108 3.27 -2.42 -1.72
CA ALA A 108 3.62 -3.72 -2.32
C ALA A 108 4.31 -4.69 -1.35
N ASN A 109 4.39 -4.35 -0.07
CA ASN A 109 4.85 -5.27 0.98
C ASN A 109 4.37 -4.82 2.37
N ASN A 110 4.39 -5.77 3.30
CA ASN A 110 4.01 -5.53 4.70
C ASN A 110 5.04 -4.67 5.45
N SER A 111 6.33 -4.73 5.10
CA SER A 111 7.37 -3.97 5.80
C SER A 111 7.19 -2.47 5.64
N THR A 112 6.89 -2.01 4.45
CA THR A 112 6.64 -0.58 4.18
C THR A 112 5.36 -0.09 4.85
N MET A 113 4.26 -0.88 4.78
CA MET A 113 3.01 -0.52 5.47
C MET A 113 3.19 -0.49 6.99
N LYS A 114 3.97 -1.41 7.55
CA LYS A 114 4.33 -1.40 8.97
C LYS A 114 5.06 -0.10 9.34
N THR A 115 6.01 0.34 8.52
CA THR A 115 6.68 1.63 8.72
C THR A 115 5.69 2.80 8.75
N ALA A 116 4.70 2.82 7.85
CA ALA A 116 3.64 3.83 7.86
C ALA A 116 2.81 3.79 9.14
N ALA A 117 2.46 2.58 9.61
CA ALA A 117 1.69 2.40 10.85
C ALA A 117 2.47 2.81 12.10
N GLU A 118 3.77 2.48 12.19
CA GLU A 118 4.64 2.88 13.29
C GLU A 118 4.78 4.40 13.39
N GLN A 119 4.74 5.09 12.24
CA GLN A 119 4.72 6.55 12.15
C GLN A 119 3.31 7.13 12.34
N LYS A 120 2.28 6.30 12.55
CA LYS A 120 0.88 6.72 12.71
C LYS A 120 0.31 7.47 11.49
N LEU A 121 0.79 7.14 10.30
CA LEU A 121 0.36 7.72 9.04
C LEU A 121 -0.89 7.04 8.49
N VAL A 122 -1.21 5.83 8.96
CA VAL A 122 -2.34 5.02 8.50
C VAL A 122 -3.09 4.40 9.68
N GLY A 123 -4.37 4.08 9.45
CA GLY A 123 -5.21 3.32 10.35
C GLY A 123 -5.08 1.79 10.18
N ASP A 124 -6.20 1.09 10.36
CA ASP A 124 -6.26 -0.37 10.22
C ASP A 124 -5.91 -0.81 8.80
N GLN A 125 -5.10 -1.88 8.72
CA GLN A 125 -4.59 -2.41 7.47
C GLN A 125 -5.37 -3.66 7.06
N THR A 126 -5.60 -3.81 5.76
CA THR A 126 -6.18 -5.03 5.18
C THR A 126 -5.31 -5.52 4.03
N GLU A 127 -4.92 -6.78 4.04
CA GLU A 127 -4.31 -7.42 2.88
C GLU A 127 -5.38 -7.66 1.81
N PHE A 128 -5.12 -7.24 0.57
CA PHE A 128 -6.09 -7.36 -0.52
C PHE A 128 -5.57 -8.13 -1.73
N ALA A 129 -4.26 -8.31 -1.86
CA ALA A 129 -3.64 -9.03 -2.97
C ALA A 129 -2.29 -9.63 -2.59
N THR A 130 -1.82 -10.56 -3.42
CA THR A 130 -0.46 -11.09 -3.38
C THR A 130 0.16 -11.07 -4.77
N ASN A 131 1.50 -11.12 -4.84
CA ASN A 131 2.23 -11.21 -6.09
C ASN A 131 3.54 -11.99 -5.90
N VAL A 132 4.11 -12.48 -7.00
CA VAL A 132 5.41 -13.13 -7.03
C VAL A 132 6.29 -12.51 -8.09
N LEU A 133 7.60 -12.65 -7.93
CA LEU A 133 8.58 -12.16 -8.91
C LEU A 133 8.66 -13.08 -10.13
N THR A 134 9.07 -12.50 -11.24
CA THR A 134 9.41 -13.19 -12.48
C THR A 134 10.51 -12.41 -13.21
N LEU A 135 11.11 -13.01 -14.21
CA LEU A 135 12.09 -12.35 -15.07
C LEU A 135 11.38 -11.91 -16.37
N ILE A 136 11.74 -10.73 -16.86
CA ILE A 136 11.34 -10.26 -18.18
C ILE A 136 12.58 -9.91 -19.02
N VAL A 137 12.45 -10.08 -20.33
CA VAL A 137 13.49 -9.77 -21.31
C VAL A 137 12.87 -9.00 -22.47
N PRO A 138 13.61 -8.22 -23.26
CA PRO A 138 13.11 -7.58 -24.46
C PRO A 138 12.46 -8.58 -25.40
N LYS A 139 11.46 -8.14 -26.16
CA LYS A 139 10.70 -8.99 -27.10
C LYS A 139 11.62 -9.80 -28.00
N GLY A 140 11.34 -11.10 -28.10
CA GLY A 140 12.15 -12.05 -28.87
C GLY A 140 13.42 -12.54 -28.17
N ASN A 141 13.67 -12.09 -26.92
CA ASN A 141 14.79 -12.57 -26.08
C ASN A 141 16.14 -12.62 -26.83
N PRO A 142 16.69 -11.49 -27.27
CA PRO A 142 17.87 -11.45 -28.13
C PRO A 142 19.13 -12.05 -27.48
N LYS A 143 19.22 -12.02 -26.15
CA LYS A 143 20.33 -12.59 -25.37
C LYS A 143 20.12 -14.09 -25.02
N LYS A 144 18.95 -14.66 -25.36
CA LYS A 144 18.62 -16.07 -25.07
C LYS A 144 18.71 -16.41 -23.58
N ILE A 145 18.27 -15.48 -22.73
CA ILE A 145 18.23 -15.67 -21.26
C ILE A 145 17.17 -16.70 -20.94
N THR A 146 17.51 -17.63 -20.07
CA THR A 146 16.65 -18.77 -19.74
C THR A 146 16.14 -18.78 -18.30
N GLY A 147 16.76 -17.99 -17.42
CA GLY A 147 16.39 -17.91 -16.01
C GLY A 147 17.37 -17.12 -15.18
N LEU A 148 17.34 -17.34 -13.86
CA LEU A 148 18.33 -16.81 -12.93
C LEU A 148 19.53 -17.75 -12.86
N ASP A 149 20.22 -17.88 -13.96
CA ASP A 149 21.33 -18.81 -14.19
C ASP A 149 22.46 -18.15 -14.99
N SER A 150 23.44 -18.93 -15.46
CA SER A 150 24.58 -18.42 -16.24
C SER A 150 24.19 -17.78 -17.56
N SER A 151 22.94 -17.87 -18.02
CA SER A 151 22.46 -17.12 -19.19
C SER A 151 22.39 -15.61 -18.95
N LEU A 152 22.45 -15.17 -17.70
CA LEU A 152 22.57 -13.77 -17.30
C LEU A 152 24.03 -13.23 -17.34
N ASP A 153 25.03 -14.10 -17.53
CA ASP A 153 26.41 -13.68 -17.53
C ASP A 153 26.70 -12.68 -18.68
N GLY A 154 27.11 -11.48 -18.32
CA GLY A 154 27.37 -10.39 -19.28
C GLY A 154 26.11 -9.72 -19.83
N ALA A 155 24.93 -10.04 -19.31
CA ALA A 155 23.70 -9.32 -19.61
C ALA A 155 23.54 -8.09 -18.69
N ASN A 156 22.92 -7.04 -19.22
CA ASN A 156 22.52 -5.88 -18.44
C ASN A 156 21.24 -6.24 -17.67
N LEU A 157 21.39 -6.84 -16.48
CA LEU A 157 20.30 -7.13 -15.57
C LEU A 157 19.93 -5.86 -14.79
N VAL A 158 18.66 -5.51 -14.75
CA VAL A 158 18.13 -4.42 -13.94
C VAL A 158 17.18 -4.99 -12.89
N ILE A 159 17.31 -4.55 -11.65
CA ILE A 159 16.46 -4.94 -10.53
C ILE A 159 15.98 -3.69 -9.77
N CYS A 160 15.13 -3.88 -8.78
CA CYS A 160 14.80 -2.82 -7.85
C CYS A 160 15.90 -2.68 -6.77
N ALA A 161 16.09 -1.46 -6.27
CA ALA A 161 16.95 -1.18 -5.13
C ALA A 161 16.50 -1.93 -3.86
N PRO A 162 17.41 -2.30 -2.97
CA PRO A 162 17.12 -3.14 -1.80
C PRO A 162 16.04 -2.61 -0.88
N GLU A 163 15.91 -1.30 -0.75
CA GLU A 163 14.97 -0.61 0.13
C GLU A 163 13.52 -0.59 -0.40
N VAL A 164 13.32 -0.94 -1.67
CA VAL A 164 11.96 -0.96 -2.22
C VAL A 164 11.36 -2.37 -2.19
N PRO A 165 10.02 -2.54 -2.22
CA PRO A 165 9.38 -3.84 -2.08
C PRO A 165 9.86 -4.93 -3.04
N CYS A 166 10.05 -4.57 -4.32
CA CYS A 166 10.56 -5.51 -5.34
C CYS A 166 12.02 -5.86 -5.13
N GLY A 167 12.84 -4.94 -4.61
CA GLY A 167 14.25 -5.20 -4.27
C GLY A 167 14.38 -6.08 -3.04
N GLU A 168 13.62 -5.81 -1.97
CA GLU A 168 13.53 -6.68 -0.80
C GLU A 168 13.13 -8.11 -1.21
N ALA A 169 12.13 -8.24 -2.08
CA ALA A 169 11.70 -9.54 -2.61
C ALA A 169 12.78 -10.21 -3.45
N THR A 170 13.51 -9.44 -4.28
CA THR A 170 14.62 -9.95 -5.11
C THR A 170 15.75 -10.49 -4.24
N GLN A 171 16.11 -9.82 -3.15
CA GLN A 171 17.10 -10.31 -2.20
C GLN A 171 16.68 -11.62 -1.52
N LYS A 172 15.41 -11.70 -1.08
CA LYS A 172 14.86 -12.93 -0.52
C LYS A 172 14.88 -14.06 -1.53
N LEU A 173 14.48 -13.79 -2.78
CA LEU A 173 14.48 -14.77 -3.87
C LEU A 173 15.90 -15.26 -4.18
N SER A 174 16.86 -14.34 -4.35
CA SER A 174 18.27 -14.66 -4.56
C SER A 174 18.81 -15.58 -3.46
N SER A 175 18.52 -15.24 -2.21
CA SER A 175 18.92 -16.04 -1.04
C SER A 175 18.25 -17.43 -1.02
N ALA A 176 16.95 -17.48 -1.29
CA ALA A 176 16.18 -18.75 -1.29
C ALA A 176 16.63 -19.71 -2.38
N LEU A 177 17.02 -19.19 -3.55
CA LEU A 177 17.50 -19.98 -4.68
C LEU A 177 19.02 -20.24 -4.64
N GLY A 178 19.76 -19.59 -3.73
CA GLY A 178 21.22 -19.70 -3.68
C GLY A 178 21.91 -19.10 -4.90
N VAL A 179 21.31 -18.11 -5.56
CA VAL A 179 21.86 -17.45 -6.74
C VAL A 179 22.46 -16.08 -6.36
N THR A 180 23.53 -15.69 -7.02
CA THR A 180 24.12 -14.35 -6.90
C THR A 180 23.75 -13.53 -8.11
N LEU A 181 23.09 -12.40 -7.90
CA LEU A 181 22.73 -11.48 -8.97
C LEU A 181 23.75 -10.33 -9.04
N ASN A 182 24.13 -9.97 -10.26
CA ASN A 182 25.04 -8.85 -10.53
C ASN A 182 24.31 -7.81 -11.39
N PRO A 183 23.45 -6.95 -10.79
CA PRO A 183 22.67 -5.98 -11.54
C PRO A 183 23.57 -4.88 -12.11
N ALA A 184 23.27 -4.45 -13.33
CA ALA A 184 23.88 -3.27 -13.96
C ALA A 184 23.30 -1.97 -13.39
N SER A 185 22.04 -1.98 -12.92
CA SER A 185 21.42 -0.87 -12.21
C SER A 185 20.31 -1.34 -11.27
N GLU A 186 20.00 -0.48 -10.28
CA GLU A 186 18.98 -0.67 -9.28
C GLU A 186 18.00 0.51 -9.31
N GLU A 187 16.70 0.23 -9.40
CA GLU A 187 15.65 1.22 -9.63
C GLU A 187 14.78 1.43 -8.40
N GLN A 188 14.26 2.64 -8.23
CA GLN A 188 13.43 3.00 -7.08
C GLN A 188 11.98 2.52 -7.19
N LYS A 189 11.56 2.02 -8.36
CA LYS A 189 10.24 1.42 -8.57
C LYS A 189 10.26 0.38 -9.70
N VAL A 190 9.38 -0.61 -9.59
CA VAL A 190 9.35 -1.75 -10.54
C VAL A 190 8.99 -1.33 -11.97
N THR A 191 8.21 -0.25 -12.14
CA THR A 191 7.87 0.27 -13.46
C THR A 191 9.09 0.81 -14.21
N ASP A 192 10.13 1.29 -13.52
CA ASP A 192 11.37 1.72 -14.15
C ASP A 192 12.21 0.53 -14.62
N VAL A 193 12.27 -0.56 -13.81
CA VAL A 193 12.85 -1.84 -14.24
C VAL A 193 12.16 -2.33 -15.52
N ARG A 194 10.83 -2.38 -15.52
CA ARG A 194 10.04 -2.78 -16.68
C ARG A 194 10.31 -1.87 -17.89
N GLY A 195 10.30 -0.56 -17.69
CA GLY A 195 10.53 0.42 -18.75
C GLY A 195 11.88 0.27 -19.45
N LYS A 196 12.96 0.00 -18.70
CA LYS A 196 14.30 -0.26 -19.25
C LYS A 196 14.36 -1.53 -20.09
N VAL A 197 13.64 -2.58 -19.70
CA VAL A 197 13.51 -3.80 -20.53
C VAL A 197 12.66 -3.55 -21.76
N GLU A 198 11.51 -2.87 -21.63
CA GLU A 198 10.63 -2.55 -22.75
C GLU A 198 11.29 -1.66 -23.81
N SER A 199 12.21 -0.79 -23.41
CA SER A 199 12.98 0.08 -24.30
C SER A 199 14.21 -0.58 -24.93
N GLY A 200 14.62 -1.76 -24.42
CA GLY A 200 15.85 -2.44 -24.82
C GLY A 200 17.12 -1.85 -24.19
N GLU A 201 17.00 -0.96 -23.20
CA GLU A 201 18.12 -0.46 -22.40
C GLU A 201 18.71 -1.56 -21.50
N ALA A 202 17.83 -2.44 -21.00
CA ALA A 202 18.21 -3.62 -20.22
C ALA A 202 17.98 -4.91 -21.01
N ASP A 203 18.86 -5.90 -20.83
CA ASP A 203 18.73 -7.24 -21.41
C ASP A 203 17.78 -8.14 -20.60
N ALA A 204 17.62 -7.86 -19.31
CA ALA A 204 16.71 -8.56 -18.40
C ALA A 204 16.31 -7.66 -17.22
N GLY A 205 15.17 -7.97 -16.64
CA GLY A 205 14.69 -7.30 -15.41
C GLY A 205 13.88 -8.23 -14.52
N ILE A 206 14.05 -8.10 -13.21
CA ILE A 206 13.23 -8.82 -12.24
C ILE A 206 12.07 -7.91 -11.84
N VAL A 207 10.85 -8.37 -12.11
CA VAL A 207 9.60 -7.62 -11.89
C VAL A 207 8.54 -8.54 -11.29
N TYR A 208 7.38 -8.03 -10.93
CA TYR A 208 6.25 -8.87 -10.55
C TYR A 208 5.54 -9.47 -11.78
N THR A 209 4.82 -10.57 -11.57
CA THR A 209 4.05 -11.23 -12.65
C THR A 209 3.02 -10.31 -13.29
N THR A 210 2.45 -9.37 -12.52
CA THR A 210 1.52 -8.35 -13.05
C THR A 210 2.22 -7.33 -13.97
N ASP A 211 3.47 -6.95 -13.66
CA ASP A 211 4.28 -6.07 -14.52
C ASP A 211 4.64 -6.78 -15.83
N ALA A 212 5.01 -8.06 -15.75
CA ALA A 212 5.26 -8.88 -16.95
C ALA A 212 4.02 -8.98 -17.84
N ALA A 213 2.82 -9.15 -17.24
CA ALA A 213 1.57 -9.16 -17.99
C ALA A 213 1.27 -7.79 -18.63
N ALA A 214 1.62 -6.70 -17.95
CA ALA A 214 1.48 -5.34 -18.51
C ALA A 214 2.45 -5.08 -19.68
N ALA A 215 3.64 -5.71 -19.66
CA ALA A 215 4.71 -5.57 -20.67
C ALA A 215 4.58 -6.50 -21.87
N LYS A 216 3.58 -7.39 -21.93
CA LYS A 216 3.47 -8.53 -22.88
C LYS A 216 3.71 -8.21 -24.36
N ASP A 217 3.43 -6.97 -24.78
CA ASP A 217 3.59 -6.54 -26.16
C ASP A 217 5.02 -6.12 -26.49
N LYS A 218 5.84 -5.77 -25.46
CA LYS A 218 7.19 -5.24 -25.60
C LYS A 218 8.27 -6.11 -24.94
N ALA A 219 7.87 -6.98 -24.03
CA ALA A 219 8.77 -7.88 -23.34
C ALA A 219 8.21 -9.30 -23.30
N ASP A 220 9.10 -10.28 -23.20
CA ASP A 220 8.75 -11.68 -22.97
C ASP A 220 9.02 -12.04 -21.52
N LYS A 221 8.10 -12.79 -20.92
CA LYS A 221 8.23 -13.32 -19.57
C LYS A 221 9.05 -14.62 -19.60
N ILE A 222 9.99 -14.73 -18.66
CA ILE A 222 10.72 -15.97 -18.38
C ILE A 222 10.29 -16.44 -16.98
N ASP A 223 9.72 -17.65 -16.92
CA ASP A 223 9.33 -18.24 -15.64
C ASP A 223 10.57 -18.59 -14.82
N ILE A 224 10.58 -18.17 -13.56
CA ILE A 224 11.62 -18.48 -12.58
C ILE A 224 10.98 -19.13 -11.35
N PRO A 225 11.69 -19.99 -10.60
CA PRO A 225 11.20 -20.45 -9.31
C PRO A 225 10.92 -19.29 -8.37
N ASP A 226 9.81 -19.32 -7.64
CA ASP A 226 9.44 -18.26 -6.71
C ASP A 226 10.18 -18.32 -5.36
N GLY A 227 10.87 -19.44 -5.10
CA GLY A 227 11.62 -19.65 -3.85
C GLY A 227 10.75 -19.55 -2.58
N GLY A 228 9.43 -19.63 -2.71
CA GLY A 228 8.48 -19.38 -1.62
C GLY A 228 8.37 -17.90 -1.24
N VAL A 229 8.85 -16.99 -2.06
CA VAL A 229 8.80 -15.54 -1.82
C VAL A 229 7.53 -14.95 -2.41
N VAL A 230 6.59 -14.61 -1.54
CA VAL A 230 5.32 -13.98 -1.90
C VAL A 230 5.29 -12.57 -1.33
N ASN A 231 4.98 -11.59 -2.17
CA ASN A 231 4.67 -10.24 -1.72
C ASN A 231 3.19 -10.12 -1.37
N HIS A 232 2.94 -9.55 -0.21
CA HIS A 232 1.61 -9.27 0.32
C HIS A 232 1.33 -7.78 0.19
N TYR A 233 0.18 -7.43 -0.34
CA TYR A 233 -0.22 -6.05 -0.63
C TYR A 233 -1.27 -5.59 0.37
N PRO A 234 -0.88 -4.84 1.40
CA PRO A 234 -1.82 -4.21 2.31
C PRO A 234 -2.30 -2.86 1.77
N ILE A 235 -3.53 -2.51 2.16
CA ILE A 235 -4.17 -1.22 1.94
C ILE A 235 -4.68 -0.67 3.28
N ALA A 236 -4.64 0.63 3.45
CA ALA A 236 -5.15 1.31 4.65
C ALA A 236 -5.67 2.71 4.31
N GLN A 237 -6.60 3.22 5.11
CA GLN A 237 -6.90 4.65 5.12
C GLN A 237 -5.75 5.40 5.78
N THR A 238 -5.44 6.59 5.29
CA THR A 238 -4.46 7.47 5.94
C THR A 238 -5.03 8.06 7.23
N ALA A 239 -4.16 8.41 8.16
CA ALA A 239 -4.58 8.92 9.49
C ALA A 239 -5.11 10.36 9.44
N SER A 240 -4.79 11.10 8.38
CA SER A 240 -5.30 12.45 8.11
C SER A 240 -5.40 12.60 6.60
N PRO A 241 -6.60 12.80 6.07
CA PRO A 241 -6.79 13.16 4.67
C PRO A 241 -6.35 14.60 4.41
#